data_2af6eee1fe26cad88a5a087ae5af8e32
#
_entry.id   2af6eee1fe26cad88a5a087ae5af8e32
#
_cell.length_a   1.000
_cell.length_b   1.000
_cell.length_c   1.000
_cell.angle_alpha   90.00
_cell.angle_beta   90.00
_cell.angle_gamma   90.00
#
_symmetry.space_group_name_H-M   'P 1'
#
loop_
_entity.id
_entity.type
_entity.pdbx_description
1 polymer ?
#
loop_
_entity_poly.entity_id
_entity_poly.type
_entity_poly.pdbx_seq_one_letter_code
_entity_poly.pdbx_strand_id
1 'polypeptide(L)'
;MQLIRGLHNTQPYLSGCALTIGNFDGVHLGHQAILRHLRQKANALNLPMAVMLFEPQPREYFMGGKAPARLMRLRDKLHYLAQAGVDVVIVAKFDRTFANLPAEQFIKDWLVRKLNVKFLSIGDDFKFGAKRLGNFAMLQEAGKQFGFEVEDSRTFCLDELRISSTAIREALAKDDLQHAENLLGKPYRIFGRVIHGNKLGRTIGFPTANVRLHRQVNPVKGVYAVKVRLKSGEIFNGVANMGKRPTINGTIQLLEVHLFDFSQNIYGQMVEVEFCHKIRDEIKFPSFEALKAQIEQDVKTAKAFFAK
;
A
#
# COMPACT_ATOMS: atom_id res chain seq x y z
N MET A 1 15.01 -4.95 9.87
CA MET A 1 13.88 -5.74 9.33
C MET A 1 14.39 -6.71 8.26
N GLN A 2 14.18 -8.00 8.45
CA GLN A 2 14.48 -9.05 7.47
C GLN A 2 13.29 -9.25 6.53
N LEU A 3 13.54 -9.41 5.22
CA LEU A 3 12.52 -9.72 4.21
C LEU A 3 12.71 -11.14 3.70
N ILE A 4 11.70 -12.00 3.89
CA ILE A 4 11.67 -13.37 3.38
C ILE A 4 10.67 -13.43 2.23
N ARG A 5 11.13 -13.70 1.02
CA ARG A 5 10.28 -13.87 -0.17
C ARG A 5 10.08 -15.33 -0.47
N GLY A 6 8.82 -15.77 -0.48
CA GLY A 6 8.44 -17.16 -0.66
C GLY A 6 8.63 -17.97 0.61
N LEU A 7 7.62 -18.75 0.92
CA LEU A 7 7.58 -19.57 2.13
C LEU A 7 8.63 -20.71 2.13
N HIS A 8 9.13 -21.10 0.95
CA HIS A 8 10.21 -22.09 0.83
C HIS A 8 11.56 -21.55 1.34
N ASN A 9 11.74 -20.21 1.40
CA ASN A 9 12.95 -19.58 1.92
C ASN A 9 12.88 -19.34 3.44
N THR A 10 11.78 -19.68 4.10
CA THR A 10 11.75 -19.66 5.56
C THR A 10 12.59 -20.81 6.08
N GLN A 11 13.68 -20.50 6.75
CA GLN A 11 14.33 -21.46 7.62
C GLN A 11 13.52 -21.59 8.91
N PRO A 12 13.49 -22.76 9.56
CA PRO A 12 12.83 -22.87 10.83
C PRO A 12 13.35 -21.81 11.81
N TYR A 13 12.47 -20.95 12.27
CA TYR A 13 12.82 -20.00 13.34
C TYR A 13 12.92 -20.80 14.63
N LEU A 14 14.13 -21.11 15.05
CA LEU A 14 14.39 -21.97 16.21
C LEU A 14 13.74 -21.44 17.49
N SER A 15 13.76 -20.11 17.71
CA SER A 15 13.13 -19.45 18.86
C SER A 15 11.64 -19.19 18.70
N GLY A 16 11.10 -19.30 17.48
CA GLY A 16 9.71 -18.95 17.18
C GLY A 16 9.52 -17.46 16.87
N CYS A 17 8.25 -17.05 16.70
CA CYS A 17 7.88 -15.65 16.44
C CYS A 17 6.50 -15.30 16.99
N ALA A 18 6.28 -14.00 17.23
CA ALA A 18 4.97 -13.40 17.38
C ALA A 18 4.52 -12.90 15.99
N LEU A 19 3.43 -13.46 15.47
CA LEU A 19 3.01 -13.30 14.07
C LEU A 19 1.68 -12.57 13.96
N THR A 20 1.55 -11.71 12.95
CA THR A 20 0.26 -11.29 12.40
C THR A 20 0.21 -11.56 10.89
N ILE A 21 -0.99 -11.81 10.37
CA ILE A 21 -1.20 -12.14 8.95
C ILE A 21 -2.25 -11.20 8.37
N GLY A 22 -1.95 -10.54 7.26
CA GLY A 22 -2.89 -9.64 6.62
C GLY A 22 -2.33 -8.96 5.38
N ASN A 23 -3.15 -8.16 4.70
CA ASN A 23 -2.69 -7.40 3.54
C ASN A 23 -1.93 -6.13 3.94
N PHE A 24 -2.20 -5.57 5.10
CA PHE A 24 -1.61 -4.32 5.62
C PHE A 24 -1.62 -3.19 4.58
N ASP A 25 -2.71 -3.11 3.77
CA ASP A 25 -2.79 -2.13 2.69
C ASP A 25 -3.08 -0.73 3.25
N GLY A 26 -2.12 0.19 3.04
CA GLY A 26 -2.12 1.52 3.63
C GLY A 26 -1.32 1.64 4.93
N VAL A 27 -1.07 0.57 5.67
CA VAL A 27 -0.47 0.58 7.03
C VAL A 27 -1.10 1.71 7.86
N HIS A 28 -2.44 1.72 7.86
CA HIS A 28 -3.29 2.73 8.50
C HIS A 28 -3.29 2.60 10.03
N LEU A 29 -3.92 3.55 10.72
CA LEU A 29 -3.90 3.61 12.19
C LEU A 29 -4.36 2.30 12.85
N GLY A 30 -5.37 1.61 12.30
CA GLY A 30 -5.79 0.30 12.79
C GLY A 30 -4.66 -0.76 12.67
N HIS A 31 -3.96 -0.80 11.52
CA HIS A 31 -2.79 -1.68 11.38
C HIS A 31 -1.68 -1.31 12.37
N GLN A 32 -1.43 -0.01 12.57
CA GLN A 32 -0.42 0.46 13.51
C GLN A 32 -0.75 0.09 14.96
N ALA A 33 -2.04 0.10 15.34
CA ALA A 33 -2.48 -0.35 16.65
C ALA A 33 -2.20 -1.85 16.87
N ILE A 34 -2.55 -2.69 15.87
CA ILE A 34 -2.23 -4.13 15.88
C ILE A 34 -0.72 -4.35 16.01
N LEU A 35 0.09 -3.62 15.24
CA LEU A 35 1.55 -3.76 15.29
C LEU A 35 2.14 -3.32 16.64
N ARG A 36 1.63 -2.25 17.24
CA ARG A 36 2.07 -1.82 18.59
C ARG A 36 1.79 -2.89 19.64
N HIS A 37 0.58 -3.45 19.62
CA HIS A 37 0.22 -4.51 20.54
C HIS A 37 1.07 -5.78 20.32
N LEU A 38 1.22 -6.20 19.06
CA LEU A 38 2.06 -7.35 18.70
C LEU A 38 3.52 -7.15 19.16
N ARG A 39 4.05 -5.92 19.08
CA ARG A 39 5.38 -5.57 19.59
C ARG A 39 5.49 -5.78 21.11
N GLN A 40 4.48 -5.37 21.87
CA GLN A 40 4.45 -5.57 23.32
C GLN A 40 4.48 -7.06 23.67
N LYS A 41 3.65 -7.88 23.00
CA LYS A 41 3.63 -9.34 23.17
C LYS A 41 4.96 -9.99 22.75
N ALA A 42 5.50 -9.60 21.61
CA ALA A 42 6.79 -10.09 21.13
C ALA A 42 7.92 -9.82 22.12
N ASN A 43 7.97 -8.62 22.68
CA ASN A 43 8.96 -8.26 23.72
C ASN A 43 8.78 -9.07 25.00
N ALA A 44 7.54 -9.23 25.47
CA ALA A 44 7.25 -10.00 26.69
C ALA A 44 7.65 -11.49 26.56
N LEU A 45 7.58 -12.02 25.34
CA LEU A 45 7.95 -13.40 25.01
C LEU A 45 9.41 -13.56 24.53
N ASN A 46 10.17 -12.46 24.44
CA ASN A 46 11.52 -12.43 23.83
C ASN A 46 11.54 -13.02 22.41
N LEU A 47 10.54 -12.71 21.60
CA LEU A 47 10.37 -13.20 20.24
C LEU A 47 10.51 -12.10 19.19
N PRO A 48 10.93 -12.41 17.96
CA PRO A 48 10.83 -11.47 16.86
C PRO A 48 9.37 -11.23 16.49
N MET A 49 9.03 -9.96 16.18
CA MET A 49 7.74 -9.57 15.62
C MET A 49 7.73 -9.82 14.11
N ALA A 50 6.85 -10.69 13.64
CA ALA A 50 6.72 -11.08 12.25
C ALA A 50 5.38 -10.63 11.64
N VAL A 51 5.41 -10.25 10.37
CA VAL A 51 4.21 -9.94 9.56
C VAL A 51 4.24 -10.81 8.31
N MET A 52 3.16 -11.57 8.07
CA MET A 52 2.98 -12.33 6.82
C MET A 52 2.06 -11.55 5.89
N LEU A 53 2.53 -11.33 4.67
CA LEU A 53 1.83 -10.66 3.57
C LEU A 53 1.64 -11.61 2.40
N PHE A 54 0.66 -11.30 1.55
CA PHE A 54 0.41 -12.04 0.31
C PHE A 54 0.72 -11.16 -0.92
N GLU A 55 1.43 -11.73 -1.92
CA GLU A 55 1.73 -11.06 -3.18
C GLU A 55 1.53 -12.01 -4.37
N PRO A 56 0.62 -11.71 -5.33
CA PRO A 56 -0.36 -10.61 -5.26
C PRO A 56 -1.30 -10.75 -4.06
N GLN A 57 -2.07 -9.69 -3.75
CA GLN A 57 -3.10 -9.80 -2.71
C GLN A 57 -4.19 -10.81 -3.15
N PRO A 58 -4.80 -11.57 -2.23
CA PRO A 58 -5.80 -12.58 -2.60
C PRO A 58 -6.93 -12.05 -3.48
N ARG A 59 -7.43 -10.82 -3.19
CA ARG A 59 -8.47 -10.20 -4.03
C ARG A 59 -7.99 -9.90 -5.45
N GLU A 60 -6.73 -9.53 -5.62
CA GLU A 60 -6.16 -9.31 -6.96
C GLU A 60 -6.00 -10.62 -7.75
N TYR A 61 -5.60 -11.68 -7.07
CA TYR A 61 -5.50 -12.98 -7.69
C TYR A 61 -6.87 -13.48 -8.22
N PHE A 62 -7.94 -13.34 -7.43
CA PHE A 62 -9.27 -13.83 -7.81
C PHE A 62 -10.05 -12.88 -8.71
N MET A 63 -9.89 -11.58 -8.58
CA MET A 63 -10.71 -10.56 -9.25
C MET A 63 -9.99 -9.85 -10.40
N GLY A 64 -8.66 -10.01 -10.53
CA GLY A 64 -7.85 -9.33 -11.55
C GLY A 64 -8.07 -7.81 -11.56
N GLY A 65 -8.37 -7.25 -12.70
CA GLY A 65 -8.62 -5.81 -12.87
C GLY A 65 -9.85 -5.25 -12.15
N LYS A 66 -10.71 -6.12 -11.61
CA LYS A 66 -11.88 -5.72 -10.78
C LYS A 66 -11.54 -5.64 -9.29
N ALA A 67 -10.32 -5.97 -8.90
CA ALA A 67 -9.88 -5.87 -7.51
C ALA A 67 -9.89 -4.41 -7.02
N PRO A 68 -10.15 -4.17 -5.73
CA PRO A 68 -10.02 -2.84 -5.15
C PRO A 68 -8.63 -2.24 -5.39
N ALA A 69 -8.58 -0.92 -5.61
CA ALA A 69 -7.32 -0.23 -5.78
C ALA A 69 -6.38 -0.44 -4.59
N ARG A 70 -5.10 -0.75 -4.84
CA ARG A 70 -4.10 -0.77 -3.77
C ARG A 70 -3.86 0.63 -3.22
N LEU A 71 -3.84 0.76 -1.92
CA LEU A 71 -3.38 1.99 -1.26
C LEU A 71 -1.86 2.11 -1.36
N MET A 72 -1.14 0.98 -1.17
CA MET A 72 0.32 0.93 -1.21
C MET A 72 0.84 -0.28 -1.98
N ARG A 73 1.95 -0.12 -2.70
CA ARG A 73 2.71 -1.23 -3.25
C ARG A 73 3.50 -1.94 -2.16
N LEU A 74 3.95 -3.16 -2.43
CA LEU A 74 4.75 -3.94 -1.48
C LEU A 74 5.96 -3.16 -0.95
N ARG A 75 6.71 -2.47 -1.82
CA ARG A 75 7.88 -1.67 -1.43
C ARG A 75 7.54 -0.61 -0.39
N ASP A 76 6.46 0.14 -0.65
CA ASP A 76 6.04 1.24 0.19
C ASP A 76 5.54 0.70 1.55
N LYS A 77 4.82 -0.42 1.51
CA LYS A 77 4.36 -1.15 2.70
C LYS A 77 5.54 -1.62 3.57
N LEU A 78 6.57 -2.21 2.95
CA LEU A 78 7.78 -2.63 3.66
C LEU A 78 8.48 -1.47 4.38
N HIS A 79 8.51 -0.28 3.78
CA HIS A 79 9.06 0.91 4.43
C HIS A 79 8.30 1.26 5.71
N TYR A 80 6.96 1.32 5.66
CA TYR A 80 6.14 1.64 6.84
C TYR A 80 6.13 0.53 7.91
N LEU A 81 6.21 -0.74 7.50
CA LEU A 81 6.35 -1.84 8.45
C LEU A 81 7.69 -1.80 9.17
N ALA A 82 8.77 -1.43 8.48
CA ALA A 82 10.07 -1.21 9.11
C ALA A 82 10.03 -0.06 10.13
N GLN A 83 9.37 1.05 9.80
CA GLN A 83 9.17 2.17 10.74
C GLN A 83 8.31 1.78 11.95
N ALA A 84 7.36 0.86 11.77
CA ALA A 84 6.56 0.30 12.87
C ALA A 84 7.33 -0.73 13.71
N GLY A 85 8.62 -0.94 13.44
CA GLY A 85 9.50 -1.82 14.22
C GLY A 85 9.36 -3.32 13.89
N VAL A 86 8.75 -3.71 12.76
CA VAL A 86 8.65 -5.13 12.37
C VAL A 86 10.04 -5.71 12.16
N ASP A 87 10.34 -6.85 12.78
CA ASP A 87 11.64 -7.52 12.65
C ASP A 87 11.71 -8.36 11.38
N VAL A 88 10.61 -9.05 11.04
CA VAL A 88 10.55 -9.98 9.91
C VAL A 88 9.29 -9.77 9.10
N VAL A 89 9.43 -9.62 7.80
CA VAL A 89 8.29 -9.65 6.87
C VAL A 89 8.41 -10.87 5.96
N ILE A 90 7.37 -11.69 5.97
CA ILE A 90 7.25 -12.88 5.14
C ILE A 90 6.28 -12.55 4.02
N VAL A 91 6.73 -12.60 2.78
CA VAL A 91 5.90 -12.38 1.59
C VAL A 91 5.59 -13.74 0.97
N ALA A 92 4.40 -14.24 1.25
CA ALA A 92 3.88 -15.45 0.65
C ALA A 92 3.41 -15.19 -0.79
N LYS A 93 3.89 -15.97 -1.75
CA LYS A 93 3.37 -15.94 -3.11
C LYS A 93 1.94 -16.47 -3.12
N PHE A 94 0.97 -15.65 -3.50
CA PHE A 94 -0.41 -16.09 -3.63
C PHE A 94 -0.68 -16.56 -5.06
N ASP A 95 -0.52 -17.84 -5.28
CA ASP A 95 -0.74 -18.51 -6.57
C ASP A 95 -1.75 -19.65 -6.43
N ARG A 96 -1.96 -20.40 -7.51
CA ARG A 96 -2.89 -21.55 -7.54
C ARG A 96 -2.58 -22.58 -6.47
N THR A 97 -1.31 -22.87 -6.22
CA THR A 97 -0.88 -23.84 -5.21
C THR A 97 -1.27 -23.37 -3.82
N PHE A 98 -0.95 -22.12 -3.49
CA PHE A 98 -1.28 -21.52 -2.18
C PHE A 98 -2.80 -21.36 -2.00
N ALA A 99 -3.53 -20.95 -3.04
CA ALA A 99 -4.99 -20.77 -2.99
C ALA A 99 -5.75 -22.10 -2.75
N ASN A 100 -5.16 -23.23 -3.14
CA ASN A 100 -5.72 -24.57 -2.92
C ASN A 100 -5.14 -25.31 -1.70
N LEU A 101 -4.28 -24.64 -0.91
CA LEU A 101 -3.70 -25.24 0.28
C LEU A 101 -4.78 -25.47 1.36
N PRO A 102 -4.97 -26.71 1.84
CA PRO A 102 -5.91 -26.98 2.93
C PRO A 102 -5.57 -26.18 4.19
N ALA A 103 -6.60 -25.74 4.94
CA ALA A 103 -6.41 -24.93 6.15
C ALA A 103 -5.54 -25.63 7.20
N GLU A 104 -5.77 -26.92 7.42
CA GLU A 104 -4.95 -27.72 8.36
C GLU A 104 -3.48 -27.80 7.94
N GLN A 105 -3.23 -27.96 6.62
CA GLN A 105 -1.88 -28.01 6.11
C GLN A 105 -1.19 -26.66 6.24
N PHE A 106 -1.90 -25.52 6.02
CA PHE A 106 -1.38 -24.18 6.30
C PHE A 106 -0.95 -24.04 7.77
N ILE A 107 -1.77 -24.52 8.71
CA ILE A 107 -1.43 -24.47 10.14
C ILE A 107 -0.20 -25.33 10.42
N LYS A 108 -0.24 -26.62 10.07
CA LYS A 108 0.81 -27.59 10.43
C LYS A 108 2.15 -27.23 9.77
N ASP A 109 2.15 -26.94 8.47
CA ASP A 109 3.40 -26.76 7.73
C ASP A 109 3.98 -25.35 7.85
N TRP A 110 3.12 -24.31 7.88
CA TRP A 110 3.60 -22.94 7.86
C TRP A 110 3.66 -22.33 9.25
N LEU A 111 2.56 -22.39 10.02
CA LEU A 111 2.55 -21.76 11.34
C LEU A 111 3.38 -22.54 12.35
N VAL A 112 3.24 -23.87 12.36
CA VAL A 112 3.91 -24.72 13.36
C VAL A 112 5.34 -25.09 12.91
N ARG A 113 5.51 -25.83 11.82
CA ARG A 113 6.80 -26.41 11.45
C ARG A 113 7.81 -25.37 10.97
N LYS A 114 7.38 -24.40 10.09
CA LYS A 114 8.31 -23.44 9.47
C LYS A 114 8.51 -22.17 10.30
N LEU A 115 7.44 -21.59 10.82
CA LEU A 115 7.51 -20.32 11.53
C LEU A 115 7.61 -20.50 13.04
N ASN A 116 7.33 -21.71 13.56
CA ASN A 116 7.33 -22.00 14.98
C ASN A 116 6.59 -20.90 15.77
N VAL A 117 5.38 -20.52 15.27
CA VAL A 117 4.58 -19.45 15.86
C VAL A 117 4.32 -19.75 17.33
N LYS A 118 4.55 -18.78 18.22
CA LYS A 118 4.26 -18.85 19.65
C LYS A 118 3.11 -17.94 20.05
N PHE A 119 2.91 -16.86 19.30
CA PHE A 119 1.81 -15.94 19.47
C PHE A 119 1.29 -15.50 18.09
N LEU A 120 -0.02 -15.58 17.88
CA LEU A 120 -0.69 -15.21 16.63
C LEU A 120 -1.77 -14.16 16.91
N SER A 121 -1.58 -12.94 16.41
CA SER A 121 -2.58 -11.87 16.45
C SER A 121 -3.29 -11.77 15.10
N ILE A 122 -4.60 -11.99 15.06
CA ILE A 122 -5.35 -12.05 13.81
C ILE A 122 -6.82 -11.64 14.03
N GLY A 123 -7.47 -11.03 13.01
CA GLY A 123 -8.88 -10.69 13.11
C GLY A 123 -9.78 -11.94 13.15
N ASP A 124 -10.85 -11.89 13.92
CA ASP A 124 -11.83 -12.98 14.03
C ASP A 124 -12.57 -13.29 12.72
N ASP A 125 -12.59 -12.32 11.79
CA ASP A 125 -13.15 -12.46 10.44
C ASP A 125 -12.14 -13.08 9.44
N PHE A 126 -10.92 -13.38 9.89
CA PHE A 126 -9.89 -13.97 9.05
C PHE A 126 -10.29 -15.35 8.55
N LYS A 127 -10.27 -15.49 7.23
CA LYS A 127 -10.52 -16.75 6.53
C LYS A 127 -9.30 -17.15 5.72
N PHE A 128 -8.89 -18.40 5.83
CA PHE A 128 -7.70 -18.93 5.15
C PHE A 128 -7.93 -20.35 4.61
N GLY A 129 -6.93 -20.84 3.90
CA GLY A 129 -6.97 -22.17 3.28
C GLY A 129 -7.91 -22.24 2.07
N ALA A 130 -7.91 -23.40 1.41
CA ALA A 130 -8.73 -23.67 0.26
C ALA A 130 -10.21 -23.39 0.54
N LYS A 131 -10.90 -22.72 -0.40
CA LYS A 131 -12.31 -22.32 -0.28
C LYS A 131 -12.63 -21.50 0.99
N ARG A 132 -11.62 -20.91 1.64
CA ARG A 132 -11.77 -20.10 2.89
C ARG A 132 -12.38 -20.89 4.07
N LEU A 133 -12.10 -22.20 4.13
CA LEU A 133 -12.65 -23.08 5.17
C LEU A 133 -11.99 -22.87 6.53
N GLY A 134 -10.74 -22.42 6.58
CA GLY A 134 -10.07 -22.05 7.82
C GLY A 134 -10.66 -20.76 8.43
N ASN A 135 -10.75 -20.74 9.75
CA ASN A 135 -11.31 -19.62 10.52
C ASN A 135 -10.58 -19.44 11.86
N PHE A 136 -10.99 -18.41 12.60
CA PHE A 136 -10.42 -18.06 13.90
C PHE A 136 -10.51 -19.21 14.93
N ALA A 137 -11.66 -19.88 15.03
CA ALA A 137 -11.85 -21.00 15.97
C ALA A 137 -10.90 -22.17 15.66
N MET A 138 -10.67 -22.48 14.36
CA MET A 138 -9.70 -23.51 13.96
C MET A 138 -8.26 -23.14 14.40
N LEU A 139 -7.90 -21.86 14.37
CA LEU A 139 -6.59 -21.39 14.86
C LEU A 139 -6.48 -21.51 16.37
N GLN A 140 -7.55 -21.19 17.11
CA GLN A 140 -7.58 -21.35 18.58
C GLN A 140 -7.41 -22.81 19.00
N GLU A 141 -8.12 -23.73 18.35
CA GLU A 141 -7.95 -25.18 18.61
C GLU A 141 -6.54 -25.67 18.26
N ALA A 142 -6.01 -25.22 17.11
CA ALA A 142 -4.64 -25.54 16.74
C ALA A 142 -3.62 -24.94 17.73
N GLY A 143 -3.89 -23.73 18.26
CA GLY A 143 -3.07 -23.13 19.30
C GLY A 143 -2.98 -23.97 20.56
N LYS A 144 -4.11 -24.51 21.04
CA LYS A 144 -4.14 -25.46 22.16
C LYS A 144 -3.36 -26.75 21.85
N GLN A 145 -3.53 -27.27 20.63
CA GLN A 145 -2.89 -28.53 20.21
C GLN A 145 -1.37 -28.41 20.03
N PHE A 146 -0.90 -27.29 19.46
CA PHE A 146 0.50 -27.11 19.05
C PHE A 146 1.29 -26.13 19.91
N GLY A 147 0.70 -25.59 20.97
CA GLY A 147 1.38 -24.74 21.96
C GLY A 147 1.67 -23.31 21.45
N PHE A 148 0.70 -22.64 20.81
CA PHE A 148 0.77 -21.22 20.50
C PHE A 148 -0.52 -20.48 20.92
N GLU A 149 -0.36 -19.23 21.39
CA GLU A 149 -1.48 -18.37 21.77
C GLU A 149 -2.11 -17.72 20.53
N VAL A 150 -3.44 -17.61 20.50
CA VAL A 150 -4.18 -16.91 19.41
C VAL A 150 -5.06 -15.84 20.02
N GLU A 151 -4.89 -14.60 19.56
CA GLU A 151 -5.60 -13.42 20.07
C GLU A 151 -6.32 -12.69 18.93
N ASP A 152 -7.53 -12.18 19.20
CA ASP A 152 -8.27 -11.35 18.25
C ASP A 152 -7.69 -9.94 18.20
N SER A 153 -7.14 -9.57 17.04
CA SER A 153 -6.53 -8.26 16.81
C SER A 153 -7.52 -7.10 16.81
N ARG A 154 -8.82 -7.35 16.70
CA ARG A 154 -9.86 -6.28 16.71
C ARG A 154 -10.07 -5.69 18.08
N THR A 155 -9.79 -6.43 19.13
CA THR A 155 -9.86 -5.96 20.54
C THR A 155 -9.00 -4.71 20.78
N PHE A 156 -8.00 -4.45 19.91
CA PHE A 156 -7.04 -3.34 20.03
C PHE A 156 -7.26 -2.22 19.02
N CYS A 157 -8.29 -2.29 18.18
CA CYS A 157 -8.63 -1.21 17.28
C CYS A 157 -9.37 -0.13 18.06
N LEU A 158 -8.75 1.04 18.18
CA LEU A 158 -9.24 2.24 18.84
C LEU A 158 -10.70 2.55 18.48
N ASP A 159 -11.44 2.90 19.52
CA ASP A 159 -12.81 3.41 19.57
C ASP A 159 -13.48 3.91 18.29
N GLU A 160 -14.72 3.44 18.06
CA GLU A 160 -15.83 3.97 17.25
C GLU A 160 -15.59 4.24 15.74
N LEU A 161 -14.43 4.64 15.30
CA LEU A 161 -14.12 4.78 13.87
C LEU A 161 -13.55 3.46 13.33
N ARG A 162 -14.36 2.74 12.58
CA ARG A 162 -13.93 1.53 11.86
C ARG A 162 -12.85 1.86 10.82
N ILE A 163 -11.61 2.03 11.27
CA ILE A 163 -10.47 2.31 10.41
C ILE A 163 -10.18 1.07 9.55
N SER A 164 -10.43 1.19 8.27
CA SER A 164 -10.22 0.08 7.32
C SER A 164 -9.65 0.58 6.00
N SER A 165 -8.95 -0.28 5.28
CA SER A 165 -8.49 0.04 3.92
C SER A 165 -9.67 0.33 2.97
N THR A 166 -10.88 -0.15 3.26
CA THR A 166 -12.09 0.16 2.47
C THR A 166 -12.52 1.60 2.70
N ALA A 167 -12.65 2.05 3.95
CA ALA A 167 -12.99 3.43 4.27
C ALA A 167 -12.00 4.44 3.67
N ILE A 168 -10.70 4.11 3.70
CA ILE A 168 -9.67 4.96 3.08
C ILE A 168 -9.86 5.04 1.56
N ARG A 169 -10.16 3.92 0.87
CA ARG A 169 -10.43 3.96 -0.57
C ARG A 169 -11.68 4.77 -0.91
N GLU A 170 -12.71 4.68 -0.09
CA GLU A 170 -13.94 5.47 -0.24
C GLU A 170 -13.69 6.96 -0.07
N ALA A 171 -12.91 7.36 0.95
CA ALA A 171 -12.48 8.75 1.15
C ALA A 171 -11.68 9.27 -0.05
N LEU A 172 -10.67 8.51 -0.51
CA LEU A 172 -9.86 8.87 -1.69
C LEU A 172 -10.68 8.93 -2.98
N ALA A 173 -11.67 8.06 -3.15
CA ALA A 173 -12.56 8.06 -4.32
C ALA A 173 -13.53 9.27 -4.34
N LYS A 174 -13.78 9.87 -3.18
CA LYS A 174 -14.55 11.12 -2.99
C LYS A 174 -13.65 12.37 -2.95
N ASP A 175 -12.35 12.22 -3.20
CA ASP A 175 -11.35 13.28 -3.09
C ASP A 175 -11.22 13.90 -1.68
N ASP A 176 -11.74 13.22 -0.65
CA ASP A 176 -11.59 13.62 0.75
C ASP A 176 -10.23 13.18 1.30
N LEU A 177 -9.19 13.92 0.89
CA LEU A 177 -7.81 13.64 1.27
C LEU A 177 -7.58 13.80 2.77
N GLN A 178 -8.29 14.75 3.42
CA GLN A 178 -8.18 14.98 4.86
C GLN A 178 -8.73 13.80 5.66
N HIS A 179 -9.89 13.28 5.29
CA HIS A 179 -10.44 12.10 5.95
C HIS A 179 -9.56 10.87 5.71
N ALA A 180 -9.05 10.70 4.48
CA ALA A 180 -8.10 9.63 4.19
C ALA A 180 -6.82 9.73 5.04
N GLU A 181 -6.29 10.94 5.26
CA GLU A 181 -5.14 11.22 6.13
C GLU A 181 -5.44 10.86 7.58
N ASN A 182 -6.61 11.27 8.10
CA ASN A 182 -7.03 10.97 9.47
C ASN A 182 -7.11 9.46 9.71
N LEU A 183 -7.57 8.68 8.74
CA LEU A 183 -7.61 7.21 8.83
C LEU A 183 -6.23 6.55 8.66
N LEU A 184 -5.39 7.10 7.78
CA LEU A 184 -4.04 6.61 7.52
C LEU A 184 -3.06 6.97 8.65
N GLY A 185 -3.29 8.09 9.36
CA GLY A 185 -2.33 8.72 10.27
C GLY A 185 -1.16 9.40 9.55
N LYS A 186 -1.30 9.66 8.25
CA LYS A 186 -0.32 10.29 7.37
C LYS A 186 -0.97 10.72 6.06
N PRO A 187 -0.45 11.75 5.36
CA PRO A 187 -0.92 12.12 4.04
C PRO A 187 -0.88 10.97 3.05
N TYR A 188 -1.83 10.93 2.11
CA TYR A 188 -1.81 9.93 1.05
C TYR A 188 -0.67 10.18 0.07
N ARG A 189 0.19 9.18 -0.12
CA ARG A 189 1.41 9.27 -0.93
C ARG A 189 1.53 8.11 -1.89
N ILE A 190 2.13 8.40 -3.04
CA ILE A 190 2.51 7.40 -4.03
C ILE A 190 4.01 7.49 -4.30
N PHE A 191 4.67 6.34 -4.23
CA PHE A 191 6.08 6.22 -4.57
C PHE A 191 6.22 5.64 -5.98
N GLY A 192 7.10 6.20 -6.78
CA GLY A 192 7.36 5.67 -8.12
C GLY A 192 8.70 6.11 -8.69
N ARG A 193 9.14 5.38 -9.72
CA ARG A 193 10.33 5.74 -10.47
C ARG A 193 9.95 6.69 -11.59
N VAL A 194 10.69 7.77 -11.74
CA VAL A 194 10.54 8.68 -12.87
C VAL A 194 11.08 8.01 -14.15
N ILE A 195 10.23 7.90 -15.15
CA ILE A 195 10.55 7.29 -16.45
C ILE A 195 10.48 8.32 -17.58
N HIS A 196 11.10 8.01 -18.69
CA HIS A 196 10.93 8.82 -19.91
C HIS A 196 9.50 8.71 -20.41
N GLY A 197 8.91 9.85 -20.74
CA GLY A 197 7.61 9.98 -21.41
C GLY A 197 7.78 10.56 -22.83
N ASN A 198 6.66 10.92 -23.46
CA ASN A 198 6.66 11.48 -24.83
C ASN A 198 7.18 12.93 -24.89
N LYS A 199 7.51 13.55 -23.76
CA LYS A 199 8.04 14.92 -23.63
C LYS A 199 7.11 16.01 -24.17
N LEU A 200 5.83 15.73 -24.43
CA LEU A 200 4.85 16.69 -24.94
C LEU A 200 4.68 17.92 -24.04
N GLY A 201 4.69 17.75 -22.73
CA GLY A 201 4.63 18.87 -21.78
C GLY A 201 5.78 19.87 -21.94
N ARG A 202 6.97 19.43 -22.38
CA ARG A 202 8.11 20.31 -22.63
C ARG A 202 7.87 21.27 -23.80
N THR A 203 7.15 20.83 -24.83
CA THR A 203 6.87 21.68 -26.03
C THR A 203 5.88 22.80 -25.72
N ILE A 204 5.10 22.66 -24.64
CA ILE A 204 4.12 23.68 -24.21
C ILE A 204 4.57 24.49 -22.98
N GLY A 205 5.83 24.30 -22.54
CA GLY A 205 6.38 25.03 -21.39
C GLY A 205 6.12 24.37 -20.02
N PHE A 206 5.47 23.20 -19.96
CA PHE A 206 5.17 22.46 -18.74
C PHE A 206 5.85 21.07 -18.73
N PRO A 207 7.18 21.00 -18.56
CA PRO A 207 7.87 19.71 -18.50
C PRO A 207 7.31 18.86 -17.36
N THR A 208 6.97 17.59 -17.65
CA THR A 208 6.41 16.66 -16.67
C THR A 208 7.34 15.49 -16.40
N ALA A 209 7.42 15.10 -15.14
CA ALA A 209 8.00 13.85 -14.69
C ALA A 209 6.93 12.74 -14.76
N ASN A 210 7.20 11.69 -15.53
CA ASN A 210 6.30 10.54 -15.63
C ASN A 210 6.65 9.53 -14.55
N VAL A 211 5.78 9.34 -13.57
CA VAL A 211 6.00 8.41 -12.45
C VAL A 211 5.30 7.08 -12.73
N ARG A 212 6.08 6.02 -12.84
CA ARG A 212 5.57 4.67 -13.11
C ARG A 212 4.95 4.05 -11.86
N LEU A 213 3.68 3.67 -11.94
CA LEU A 213 2.90 3.25 -10.78
C LEU A 213 2.88 1.73 -10.56
N HIS A 214 3.05 0.91 -11.61
CA HIS A 214 2.90 -0.56 -11.52
C HIS A 214 1.61 -1.00 -10.81
N ARG A 215 0.50 -0.32 -11.11
CA ARG A 215 -0.84 -0.60 -10.59
C ARG A 215 -1.83 -0.71 -11.73
N GLN A 216 -2.83 -1.57 -11.58
CA GLN A 216 -3.94 -1.67 -12.54
C GLN A 216 -5.03 -0.64 -12.23
N VAL A 217 -5.25 -0.35 -10.96
CA VAL A 217 -6.27 0.59 -10.47
C VAL A 217 -5.65 1.51 -9.44
N ASN A 218 -5.98 2.82 -9.53
CA ASN A 218 -5.59 3.83 -8.53
C ASN A 218 -6.82 4.29 -7.74
N PRO A 219 -6.66 4.60 -6.45
CA PRO A 219 -7.75 5.11 -5.63
C PRO A 219 -8.07 6.59 -5.89
N VAL A 220 -7.16 7.34 -6.51
CA VAL A 220 -7.33 8.76 -6.88
C VAL A 220 -7.29 8.92 -8.39
N LYS A 221 -8.00 9.94 -8.94
CA LYS A 221 -8.08 10.26 -10.36
C LYS A 221 -8.17 11.77 -10.55
N GLY A 222 -7.65 12.28 -11.69
CA GLY A 222 -7.72 13.69 -12.05
C GLY A 222 -6.49 14.48 -11.66
N VAL A 223 -6.63 15.78 -11.49
CA VAL A 223 -5.54 16.74 -11.29
C VAL A 223 -5.49 17.23 -9.85
N TYR A 224 -4.29 17.23 -9.28
CA TYR A 224 -4.05 17.54 -7.87
C TYR A 224 -2.86 18.51 -7.69
N ALA A 225 -2.94 19.38 -6.70
CA ALA A 225 -1.76 20.01 -6.11
C ALA A 225 -1.01 18.94 -5.29
N VAL A 226 0.29 18.85 -5.50
CA VAL A 226 1.13 17.80 -4.90
C VAL A 226 2.44 18.37 -4.36
N LYS A 227 2.99 17.71 -3.33
CA LYS A 227 4.38 17.87 -2.89
C LYS A 227 5.17 16.65 -3.36
N VAL A 228 6.32 16.88 -3.95
CA VAL A 228 7.20 15.81 -4.42
C VAL A 228 8.51 15.84 -3.64
N ARG A 229 8.77 14.75 -2.93
CA ARG A 229 10.03 14.55 -2.23
C ARG A 229 10.98 13.74 -3.10
N LEU A 230 12.16 14.26 -3.34
CA LEU A 230 13.26 13.60 -4.03
C LEU A 230 14.03 12.67 -3.08
N LYS A 231 14.88 11.83 -3.67
CA LYS A 231 15.78 10.95 -2.87
C LYS A 231 16.77 11.77 -2.02
N SER A 232 17.13 12.97 -2.44
CA SER A 232 17.97 13.92 -1.69
C SER A 232 17.33 14.44 -0.40
N GLY A 233 16.00 14.29 -0.26
CA GLY A 233 15.19 14.86 0.81
C GLY A 233 14.53 16.19 0.46
N GLU A 234 14.94 16.83 -0.64
CA GLU A 234 14.34 18.09 -1.13
C GLU A 234 12.86 17.86 -1.49
N ILE A 235 12.04 18.87 -1.22
CA ILE A 235 10.60 18.88 -1.49
C ILE A 235 10.27 20.02 -2.44
N PHE A 236 9.58 19.67 -3.51
CA PHE A 236 9.08 20.62 -4.51
C PHE A 236 7.56 20.57 -4.59
N ASN A 237 6.94 21.73 -4.72
CA ASN A 237 5.52 21.81 -5.03
C ASN A 237 5.30 21.55 -6.52
N GLY A 238 4.11 21.07 -6.87
CA GLY A 238 3.78 20.81 -8.25
C GLY A 238 2.30 20.55 -8.47
N VAL A 239 1.96 20.31 -9.72
CA VAL A 239 0.65 19.83 -10.14
C VAL A 239 0.81 18.45 -10.81
N ALA A 240 -0.07 17.53 -10.47
CA ALA A 240 -0.02 16.16 -10.97
C ALA A 240 -1.35 15.74 -11.60
N ASN A 241 -1.26 15.08 -12.74
CA ASN A 241 -2.39 14.38 -13.37
C ASN A 241 -2.27 12.88 -13.13
N MET A 242 -3.28 12.29 -12.50
CA MET A 242 -3.45 10.85 -12.33
C MET A 242 -4.43 10.35 -13.38
N GLY A 243 -3.90 9.81 -14.46
CA GLY A 243 -4.70 9.39 -15.59
C GLY A 243 -4.39 8.00 -16.14
N LYS A 244 -5.14 7.63 -17.17
CA LYS A 244 -4.97 6.40 -17.91
C LYS A 244 -4.39 6.72 -19.28
N ARG A 245 -3.34 6.00 -19.65
CA ARG A 245 -2.78 6.11 -20.99
C ARG A 245 -3.02 4.83 -21.78
N PRO A 246 -3.68 4.90 -22.94
CA PRO A 246 -3.76 3.77 -23.86
C PRO A 246 -2.36 3.34 -24.32
N THR A 247 -2.14 2.04 -24.40
CA THR A 247 -0.95 1.43 -24.98
C THR A 247 -1.35 0.30 -25.93
N ILE A 248 -0.43 -0.17 -26.75
CA ILE A 248 -0.66 -1.28 -27.69
C ILE A 248 -1.21 -2.52 -26.97
N ASN A 249 -0.81 -2.76 -25.71
CA ASN A 249 -1.16 -3.94 -24.92
C ASN A 249 -2.17 -3.64 -23.79
N GLY A 250 -2.94 -2.53 -23.88
CA GLY A 250 -3.94 -2.17 -22.89
C GLY A 250 -3.83 -0.74 -22.37
N THR A 251 -4.14 -0.51 -21.12
CA THR A 251 -4.11 0.81 -20.48
C THR A 251 -3.13 0.81 -19.32
N ILE A 252 -2.20 1.76 -19.31
CA ILE A 252 -1.26 1.95 -18.20
C ILE A 252 -1.74 3.12 -17.33
N GLN A 253 -1.72 2.94 -16.03
CA GLN A 253 -1.90 4.03 -15.07
C GLN A 253 -0.62 4.85 -14.99
N LEU A 254 -0.72 6.16 -15.19
CA LEU A 254 0.42 7.06 -15.19
C LEU A 254 0.13 8.26 -14.27
N LEU A 255 1.14 8.65 -13.52
CA LEU A 255 1.15 9.89 -12.77
C LEU A 255 2.13 10.84 -13.44
N GLU A 256 1.62 11.89 -14.05
CA GLU A 256 2.39 12.94 -14.71
C GLU A 256 2.47 14.14 -13.77
N VAL A 257 3.68 14.54 -13.39
CA VAL A 257 3.90 15.61 -12.40
C VAL A 257 4.72 16.73 -13.01
N HIS A 258 4.17 17.94 -13.03
CA HIS A 258 4.89 19.18 -13.32
C HIS A 258 5.35 19.80 -12.01
N LEU A 259 6.68 19.89 -11.79
CA LEU A 259 7.30 20.47 -10.61
C LEU A 259 7.51 21.97 -10.84
N PHE A 260 7.18 22.79 -9.84
CA PHE A 260 7.39 24.23 -9.91
C PHE A 260 8.85 24.59 -9.62
N ASP A 261 9.36 25.57 -10.38
CA ASP A 261 10.70 26.14 -10.22
C ASP A 261 11.81 25.06 -10.19
N PHE A 262 11.66 24.04 -11.04
CA PHE A 262 12.50 22.85 -11.07
C PHE A 262 13.15 22.62 -12.44
N SER A 263 14.48 22.46 -12.44
CA SER A 263 15.27 22.26 -13.67
C SER A 263 16.18 21.03 -13.65
N GLN A 264 16.20 20.27 -12.55
CA GLN A 264 17.11 19.13 -12.40
C GLN A 264 16.68 17.91 -13.21
N ASN A 265 17.65 17.05 -13.53
CA ASN A 265 17.38 15.76 -14.16
C ASN A 265 17.10 14.70 -13.06
N ILE A 266 15.87 14.19 -13.04
CA ILE A 266 15.43 13.16 -12.08
C ILE A 266 15.00 11.83 -12.73
N TYR A 267 15.32 11.62 -14.01
CA TYR A 267 15.04 10.34 -14.66
C TYR A 267 15.72 9.18 -13.93
N GLY A 268 15.00 8.07 -13.80
CA GLY A 268 15.48 6.89 -13.07
C GLY A 268 15.41 7.00 -11.55
N GLN A 269 15.22 8.20 -10.98
CA GLN A 269 15.12 8.39 -9.55
C GLN A 269 13.77 7.92 -9.01
N MET A 270 13.76 7.50 -7.75
CA MET A 270 12.53 7.28 -6.98
C MET A 270 12.08 8.59 -6.38
N VAL A 271 10.79 8.88 -6.53
CA VAL A 271 10.16 10.05 -5.93
C VAL A 271 8.95 9.61 -5.10
N GLU A 272 8.64 10.42 -4.10
CA GLU A 272 7.44 10.31 -3.28
C GLU A 272 6.53 11.49 -3.61
N VAL A 273 5.31 11.21 -4.06
CA VAL A 273 4.32 12.21 -4.45
C VAL A 273 3.18 12.20 -3.44
N GLU A 274 3.06 13.29 -2.68
CA GLU A 274 2.01 13.54 -1.69
C GLU A 274 0.88 14.32 -2.34
N PHE A 275 -0.35 13.81 -2.21
CA PHE A 275 -1.56 14.44 -2.74
C PHE A 275 -2.12 15.41 -1.70
N CYS A 276 -2.11 16.71 -2.01
CA CYS A 276 -2.47 17.75 -1.06
C CYS A 276 -3.87 18.31 -1.28
N HIS A 277 -4.28 18.53 -2.55
CA HIS A 277 -5.58 19.13 -2.86
C HIS A 277 -6.05 18.72 -4.25
N LYS A 278 -7.33 18.37 -4.39
CA LYS A 278 -7.95 18.10 -5.70
C LYS A 278 -8.19 19.41 -6.43
N ILE A 279 -7.74 19.52 -7.66
CA ILE A 279 -7.96 20.69 -8.51
C ILE A 279 -9.18 20.46 -9.40
N ARG A 280 -9.23 19.33 -10.12
CA ARG A 280 -10.33 18.95 -11.01
C ARG A 280 -10.26 17.49 -11.45
N ASP A 281 -11.32 17.03 -12.10
CA ASP A 281 -11.33 15.73 -12.79
C ASP A 281 -10.58 15.78 -14.13
N GLU A 282 -10.28 14.60 -14.70
CA GLU A 282 -9.77 14.51 -16.08
C GLU A 282 -10.84 14.97 -17.06
N ILE A 283 -10.43 15.83 -18.00
CA ILE A 283 -11.26 16.27 -19.13
C ILE A 283 -10.52 16.05 -20.43
N LYS A 284 -11.26 15.84 -21.52
CA LYS A 284 -10.71 15.80 -22.87
C LYS A 284 -10.72 17.20 -23.45
N PHE A 285 -9.66 17.56 -24.15
CA PHE A 285 -9.53 18.88 -24.76
C PHE A 285 -9.73 18.78 -26.28
N PRO A 286 -10.45 19.75 -26.89
CA PRO A 286 -10.68 19.78 -28.32
C PRO A 286 -9.42 20.18 -29.11
N SER A 287 -8.50 20.90 -28.50
CA SER A 287 -7.25 21.34 -29.13
C SER A 287 -6.08 21.37 -28.14
N PHE A 288 -4.88 21.54 -28.68
CA PHE A 288 -3.66 21.65 -27.89
C PHE A 288 -3.57 22.98 -27.13
N GLU A 289 -4.10 24.04 -27.71
CA GLU A 289 -4.21 25.37 -27.10
C GLU A 289 -5.14 25.35 -25.89
N ALA A 290 -6.28 24.66 -26.00
CA ALA A 290 -7.21 24.48 -24.88
C ALA A 290 -6.58 23.68 -23.73
N LEU A 291 -5.81 22.62 -24.06
CA LEU A 291 -5.04 21.86 -23.07
C LEU A 291 -4.02 22.76 -22.37
N LYS A 292 -3.26 23.57 -23.12
CA LYS A 292 -2.25 24.46 -22.56
C LYS A 292 -2.88 25.49 -21.61
N ALA A 293 -3.95 26.17 -22.03
CA ALA A 293 -4.66 27.13 -21.22
C ALA A 293 -5.19 26.53 -19.91
N GLN A 294 -5.68 25.29 -19.96
CA GLN A 294 -6.14 24.59 -18.77
C GLN A 294 -4.97 24.24 -17.83
N ILE A 295 -3.84 23.78 -18.36
CA ILE A 295 -2.65 23.49 -17.52
C ILE A 295 -2.17 24.79 -16.84
N GLU A 296 -2.17 25.93 -17.52
CA GLU A 296 -1.84 27.23 -16.92
C GLU A 296 -2.76 27.57 -15.74
N GLN A 297 -4.07 27.30 -15.89
CA GLN A 297 -5.03 27.51 -14.82
C GLN A 297 -4.82 26.52 -13.67
N ASP A 298 -4.55 25.25 -13.94
CA ASP A 298 -4.25 24.24 -12.93
C ASP A 298 -3.02 24.63 -12.10
N VAL A 299 -1.96 25.12 -12.76
CA VAL A 299 -0.74 25.61 -12.09
C VAL A 299 -1.03 26.82 -11.21
N LYS A 300 -1.83 27.78 -11.68
CA LYS A 300 -2.24 28.94 -10.88
C LYS A 300 -3.00 28.52 -9.63
N THR A 301 -3.95 27.60 -9.78
CA THR A 301 -4.73 27.05 -8.67
C THR A 301 -3.85 26.32 -7.65
N ALA A 302 -2.91 25.49 -8.12
CA ALA A 302 -1.98 24.79 -7.24
C ALA A 302 -1.03 25.76 -6.50
N LYS A 303 -0.49 26.76 -7.19
CA LYS A 303 0.36 27.79 -6.56
C LYS A 303 -0.40 28.60 -5.52
N ALA A 304 -1.65 28.98 -5.77
CA ALA A 304 -2.50 29.66 -4.81
C ALA A 304 -2.81 28.80 -3.57
N PHE A 305 -2.97 27.47 -3.74
CA PHE A 305 -3.13 26.55 -2.62
C PHE A 305 -1.89 26.53 -1.72
N PHE A 306 -0.68 26.49 -2.29
CA PHE A 306 0.57 26.44 -1.50
C PHE A 306 1.02 27.80 -0.94
N ALA A 307 0.42 28.90 -1.38
CA ALA A 307 0.71 30.25 -0.85
C ALA A 307 -0.06 30.58 0.44
N LYS A 308 -1.04 29.76 0.81
CA LYS A 308 -1.81 29.83 2.07
C LYS A 308 -1.03 29.21 3.22
#